data_0ecbf54f09ea9912c0d880ab1ed7f85f
#
_entry.id   0ecbf54f09ea9912c0d880ab1ed7f85f
#
_cell.length_a   1.000
_cell.length_b   1.000
_cell.length_c   1.000
_cell.angle_alpha   90.00
_cell.angle_beta   90.00
_cell.angle_gamma   90.00
#
_symmetry.space_group_name_H-M   'P 1'
#
loop_
_entity.id
_entity.type
_entity.pdbx_description
1 polymer ?
#
loop_
_entity_poly.entity_id
_entity_poly.type
_entity_poly.pdbx_seq_one_letter_code
_entity_poly.pdbx_strand_id
1 'polypeptide(L)'
;QDSVFWSESADNMELLKLYLPSPDEALRAAGQYIGRKVTPNFVPHWDNESRWFYKGEGARWKEATAYALSDKWEEAASRWKHVYENSSRWKERAKAASNLALFYEMKTQLKDAYDWAAKSYEIFNNKKGEDYNYTKMQRLYVEALGKRIRSDQKLNKQFGE
;
A
#
# COMPACT_ATOMS: atom_id res chain seq x y z
N GLN A 1 -13.01 -19.45 6.36
CA GLN A 1 -13.26 -20.05 7.67
C GLN A 1 -12.15 -19.60 8.60
N ASP A 2 -12.48 -18.97 9.72
CA ASP A 2 -11.54 -18.51 10.73
C ASP A 2 -11.74 -19.27 12.03
N SER A 3 -10.67 -19.39 12.81
CA SER A 3 -10.69 -20.06 14.09
C SER A 3 -9.78 -19.37 15.09
N VAL A 4 -10.13 -19.44 16.36
CA VAL A 4 -9.30 -18.97 17.47
C VAL A 4 -8.83 -20.22 18.21
N PHE A 5 -7.53 -20.32 18.45
CA PHE A 5 -6.91 -21.47 19.10
C PHE A 5 -6.20 -21.04 20.38
N TRP A 6 -6.26 -21.92 21.38
CA TRP A 6 -5.42 -21.86 22.55
C TRP A 6 -4.60 -23.15 22.59
N SER A 7 -3.32 -23.03 22.86
CA SER A 7 -2.41 -24.18 22.97
C SER A 7 -1.56 -24.00 24.22
N GLU A 8 -1.78 -24.87 25.18
CA GLU A 8 -1.05 -24.91 26.43
C GLU A 8 -0.57 -26.32 26.71
N SER A 9 0.45 -26.48 27.53
CA SER A 9 0.95 -27.77 27.98
C SER A 9 1.12 -27.77 29.50
N ALA A 10 0.75 -28.86 30.14
CA ALA A 10 0.90 -29.04 31.58
C ALA A 10 1.16 -30.51 31.92
N ASP A 11 1.77 -30.77 33.09
CA ASP A 11 2.13 -32.09 33.54
C ASP A 11 0.92 -32.97 33.89
N ASN A 12 -0.22 -32.36 34.17
CA ASN A 12 -1.47 -33.06 34.39
C ASN A 12 -2.69 -32.28 33.87
N MET A 13 -3.84 -33.01 33.76
CA MET A 13 -5.06 -32.48 33.17
C MET A 13 -5.72 -31.36 34.00
N GLU A 14 -5.53 -31.38 35.34
CA GLU A 14 -6.10 -30.35 36.22
C GLU A 14 -5.40 -29.00 36.04
N LEU A 15 -4.06 -29.04 35.96
CA LEU A 15 -3.27 -27.86 35.64
C LEU A 15 -3.56 -27.35 34.24
N LEU A 16 -3.72 -28.24 33.27
CA LEU A 16 -4.07 -27.83 31.90
C LEU A 16 -5.41 -27.06 31.85
N LYS A 17 -6.41 -27.49 32.60
CA LYS A 17 -7.71 -26.79 32.70
C LYS A 17 -7.61 -25.40 33.32
N LEU A 18 -6.62 -25.18 34.20
CA LEU A 18 -6.36 -23.84 34.77
C LEU A 18 -5.72 -22.88 33.80
N TYR A 19 -4.95 -23.36 32.84
CA TYR A 19 -4.27 -22.54 31.84
C TYR A 19 -5.14 -22.28 30.60
N LEU A 20 -6.08 -23.14 30.31
CA LEU A 20 -7.02 -22.94 29.21
C LEU A 20 -8.17 -22.02 29.64
N PRO A 21 -8.65 -21.14 28.76
CA PRO A 21 -9.81 -20.33 29.08
C PRO A 21 -11.05 -21.19 29.29
N SER A 22 -11.90 -20.77 30.21
CA SER A 22 -13.23 -21.38 30.36
C SER A 22 -14.04 -21.22 29.05
N PRO A 23 -15.08 -22.04 28.84
CA PRO A 23 -15.93 -21.91 27.64
C PRO A 23 -16.50 -20.52 27.43
N ASP A 24 -16.87 -19.82 28.52
CA ASP A 24 -17.39 -18.47 28.45
C ASP A 24 -16.32 -17.44 28.05
N GLU A 25 -15.11 -17.58 28.57
CA GLU A 25 -13.96 -16.73 28.17
C GLU A 25 -13.58 -16.98 26.74
N ALA A 26 -13.55 -18.23 26.29
CA ALA A 26 -13.28 -18.60 24.92
C ALA A 26 -14.34 -18.03 23.96
N LEU A 27 -15.63 -18.11 24.34
CA LEU A 27 -16.72 -17.54 23.55
C LEU A 27 -16.63 -16.01 23.46
N ARG A 28 -16.33 -15.34 24.57
CA ARG A 28 -16.11 -13.88 24.59
C ARG A 28 -14.93 -13.47 23.71
N ALA A 29 -13.82 -14.18 23.80
CA ALA A 29 -12.64 -13.92 22.98
C ALA A 29 -12.92 -14.13 21.48
N ALA A 30 -13.63 -15.20 21.12
CA ALA A 30 -14.08 -15.44 19.75
C ALA A 30 -15.02 -14.34 19.26
N GLY A 31 -15.98 -13.92 20.08
CA GLY A 31 -16.89 -12.81 19.77
C GLY A 31 -16.16 -11.49 19.57
N GLN A 32 -15.19 -11.16 20.42
CA GLN A 32 -14.36 -9.97 20.26
C GLN A 32 -13.49 -10.03 19.00
N TYR A 33 -12.92 -11.18 18.70
CA TYR A 33 -12.13 -11.39 17.48
C TYR A 33 -12.98 -11.17 16.23
N ILE A 34 -14.15 -11.81 16.17
CA ILE A 34 -15.10 -11.65 15.05
C ILE A 34 -15.54 -10.19 14.94
N GLY A 35 -15.92 -9.57 16.06
CA GLY A 35 -16.33 -8.17 16.12
C GLY A 35 -15.26 -7.25 15.51
N ARG A 36 -14.00 -7.35 15.96
CA ARG A 36 -12.89 -6.56 15.41
C ARG A 36 -12.66 -6.79 13.93
N LYS A 37 -12.86 -8.01 13.45
CA LYS A 37 -12.63 -8.37 12.04
C LYS A 37 -13.77 -7.91 11.12
N VAL A 38 -15.00 -7.87 11.63
CA VAL A 38 -16.19 -7.54 10.85
C VAL A 38 -16.51 -6.04 10.88
N THR A 39 -16.25 -5.38 12.01
CA THR A 39 -16.52 -3.94 12.21
C THR A 39 -15.96 -3.04 11.08
N PRO A 40 -14.71 -3.22 10.59
CA PRO A 40 -14.19 -2.40 9.50
C PRO A 40 -14.99 -2.46 8.19
N ASN A 41 -15.81 -3.52 8.00
CA ASN A 41 -16.66 -3.62 6.82
C ASN A 41 -17.94 -2.76 6.89
N PHE A 42 -18.29 -2.30 8.10
CA PHE A 42 -19.54 -1.56 8.34
C PHE A 42 -19.35 -0.16 8.89
N VAL A 43 -18.17 0.15 9.40
CA VAL A 43 -17.87 1.45 10.02
C VAL A 43 -16.67 2.06 9.29
N PRO A 44 -16.76 3.34 8.88
CA PRO A 44 -15.61 4.06 8.34
C PRO A 44 -14.45 4.03 9.35
N HIS A 45 -13.28 3.66 8.88
CA HIS A 45 -12.07 3.58 9.69
C HIS A 45 -10.86 4.08 8.89
N TRP A 46 -9.83 4.49 9.60
CA TRP A 46 -8.58 4.92 9.00
C TRP A 46 -7.63 3.73 8.88
N ASP A 47 -7.18 3.45 7.67
CA ASP A 47 -6.12 2.49 7.40
C ASP A 47 -4.79 3.20 7.19
N ASN A 48 -3.73 2.66 7.79
CA ASN A 48 -2.37 3.14 7.55
C ASN A 48 -1.78 2.41 6.36
N GLU A 49 -1.54 3.14 5.29
CA GLU A 49 -0.89 2.63 4.09
C GLU A 49 0.56 3.10 4.03
N SER A 50 1.49 2.15 4.02
CA SER A 50 2.91 2.46 3.84
C SER A 50 3.26 2.47 2.36
N ARG A 51 3.93 3.53 1.92
CA ARG A 51 4.44 3.69 0.57
C ARG A 51 5.92 4.00 0.59
N TRP A 52 6.60 3.61 -0.48
CA TRP A 52 8.01 3.96 -0.69
C TRP A 52 8.13 4.90 -1.88
N PHE A 53 9.21 5.65 -1.90
CA PHE A 53 9.63 6.37 -3.10
C PHE A 53 11.06 6.01 -3.46
N TYR A 54 11.36 6.06 -4.74
CA TYR A 54 12.67 5.76 -5.25
C TYR A 54 13.61 6.94 -5.07
N LYS A 55 14.82 6.61 -4.61
CA LYS A 55 15.97 7.52 -4.64
C LYS A 55 16.80 7.23 -5.89
N GLY A 56 17.50 8.22 -6.37
CA GLY A 56 18.38 8.11 -7.54
C GLY A 56 19.70 8.83 -7.33
N GLU A 57 20.58 8.65 -8.30
CA GLU A 57 21.88 9.31 -8.35
C GLU A 57 21.80 10.59 -9.21
N GLY A 58 22.73 11.50 -8.97
CA GLY A 58 22.77 12.78 -9.67
C GLY A 58 22.08 13.93 -8.91
N ALA A 59 22.44 15.17 -9.29
CA ALA A 59 22.04 16.36 -8.55
C ALA A 59 20.52 16.53 -8.45
N ARG A 60 19.79 16.34 -9.54
CA ARG A 60 18.33 16.49 -9.58
C ARG A 60 17.59 15.45 -8.74
N TRP A 61 18.10 14.21 -8.70
CA TRP A 61 17.53 13.17 -7.85
C TRP A 61 17.77 13.45 -6.37
N LYS A 62 18.98 13.94 -6.03
CA LYS A 62 19.32 14.33 -4.65
C LYS A 62 18.44 15.49 -4.19
N GLU A 63 18.26 16.48 -5.05
CA GLU A 63 17.38 17.63 -4.79
C GLU A 63 15.92 17.18 -4.59
N ALA A 64 15.37 16.36 -5.49
CA ALA A 64 14.03 15.81 -5.35
C ALA A 64 13.86 15.00 -4.05
N THR A 65 14.87 14.20 -3.69
CA THR A 65 14.88 13.44 -2.43
C THR A 65 14.88 14.37 -1.22
N ALA A 66 15.69 15.44 -1.24
CA ALA A 66 15.74 16.42 -0.17
C ALA A 66 14.38 17.13 0.00
N TYR A 67 13.74 17.53 -1.09
CA TYR A 67 12.39 18.10 -1.05
C TYR A 67 11.38 17.14 -0.45
N ALA A 68 11.33 15.87 -0.90
CA ALA A 68 10.40 14.88 -0.38
C ALA A 68 10.61 14.61 1.13
N LEU A 69 11.86 14.56 1.59
CA LEU A 69 12.21 14.38 3.01
C LEU A 69 11.90 15.63 3.87
N SER A 70 11.73 16.78 3.24
CA SER A 70 11.36 18.04 3.89
C SER A 70 9.86 18.37 3.73
N ASP A 71 9.07 17.38 3.34
CA ASP A 71 7.62 17.51 3.09
C ASP A 71 7.22 18.50 1.97
N LYS A 72 8.18 18.81 1.09
CA LYS A 72 7.99 19.67 -0.08
C LYS A 72 7.69 18.83 -1.31
N TRP A 73 6.51 18.22 -1.32
CA TRP A 73 6.15 17.22 -2.31
C TRP A 73 5.92 17.78 -3.72
N GLU A 74 5.43 19.01 -3.84
CA GLU A 74 5.25 19.71 -5.13
C GLU A 74 6.58 19.95 -5.82
N GLU A 75 7.57 20.44 -5.09
CA GLU A 75 8.92 20.65 -5.60
C GLU A 75 9.59 19.33 -5.98
N ALA A 76 9.42 18.29 -5.13
CA ALA A 76 9.90 16.95 -5.44
C ALA A 76 9.28 16.42 -6.74
N ALA A 77 7.97 16.53 -6.88
CA ALA A 77 7.23 16.09 -8.07
C ALA A 77 7.68 16.82 -9.33
N SER A 78 7.90 18.13 -9.25
CA SER A 78 8.47 18.92 -10.36
C SER A 78 9.82 18.38 -10.81
N ARG A 79 10.71 18.00 -9.87
CA ARG A 79 12.02 17.41 -10.21
C ARG A 79 11.88 16.01 -10.80
N TRP A 80 11.00 15.16 -10.26
CA TRP A 80 10.74 13.82 -10.83
C TRP A 80 10.13 13.91 -12.22
N LYS A 81 9.21 14.85 -12.46
CA LYS A 81 8.65 15.08 -13.79
C LYS A 81 9.74 15.47 -14.78
N HIS A 82 10.63 16.39 -14.41
CA HIS A 82 11.76 16.75 -15.25
C HIS A 82 12.69 15.57 -15.56
N VAL A 83 12.96 14.70 -14.55
CA VAL A 83 13.75 13.48 -14.76
C VAL A 83 13.03 12.52 -15.73
N TYR A 84 11.72 12.34 -15.56
CA TYR A 84 10.92 11.49 -16.44
C TYR A 84 10.98 11.95 -17.90
N GLU A 85 10.87 13.24 -18.14
CA GLU A 85 10.82 13.83 -19.49
C GLU A 85 12.20 13.89 -20.17
N ASN A 86 13.27 14.12 -19.42
CA ASN A 86 14.57 14.47 -19.98
C ASN A 86 15.68 13.44 -19.76
N SER A 87 15.47 12.41 -18.93
CA SER A 87 16.51 11.39 -18.76
C SER A 87 16.55 10.42 -19.93
N SER A 88 17.74 10.16 -20.46
CA SER A 88 17.98 9.10 -21.42
C SER A 88 17.96 7.71 -20.78
N ARG A 89 18.08 7.62 -19.45
CA ARG A 89 18.14 6.37 -18.70
C ARG A 89 16.73 5.88 -18.38
N TRP A 90 16.31 4.82 -19.07
CA TRP A 90 14.99 4.24 -18.87
C TRP A 90 14.65 3.91 -17.40
N LYS A 91 15.65 3.45 -16.61
CA LYS A 91 15.46 3.11 -15.20
C LYS A 91 15.15 4.34 -14.33
N GLU A 92 15.77 5.48 -14.63
CA GLU A 92 15.47 6.75 -13.96
C GLU A 92 14.06 7.21 -14.30
N ARG A 93 13.68 7.12 -15.57
CA ARG A 93 12.32 7.47 -16.01
C ARG A 93 11.26 6.60 -15.32
N ALA A 94 11.47 5.28 -15.25
CA ALA A 94 10.55 4.37 -14.57
C ALA A 94 10.40 4.71 -13.08
N LYS A 95 11.52 4.94 -12.38
CA LYS A 95 11.51 5.33 -10.97
C LYS A 95 10.82 6.68 -10.73
N ALA A 96 11.08 7.66 -11.60
CA ALA A 96 10.46 8.97 -11.51
C ALA A 96 8.95 8.90 -11.73
N ALA A 97 8.49 8.08 -12.67
CA ALA A 97 7.05 7.83 -12.88
C ALA A 97 6.39 7.22 -11.63
N SER A 98 7.06 6.25 -10.97
CA SER A 98 6.55 5.69 -9.71
C SER A 98 6.44 6.73 -8.59
N ASN A 99 7.43 7.61 -8.46
CA ASN A 99 7.39 8.67 -7.45
C ASN A 99 6.30 9.71 -7.76
N LEU A 100 6.04 10.00 -9.02
CA LEU A 100 4.91 10.84 -9.44
C LEU A 100 3.57 10.18 -9.09
N ALA A 101 3.45 8.86 -9.27
CA ALA A 101 2.25 8.14 -8.84
C ALA A 101 1.99 8.31 -7.34
N LEU A 102 3.03 8.20 -6.50
CA LEU A 102 2.91 8.44 -5.07
C LEU A 102 2.45 9.87 -4.76
N PHE A 103 3.04 10.88 -5.42
CA PHE A 103 2.64 12.27 -5.25
C PHE A 103 1.14 12.48 -5.55
N TYR A 104 0.65 11.97 -6.66
CA TYR A 104 -0.76 12.07 -7.03
C TYR A 104 -1.68 11.25 -6.11
N GLU A 105 -1.21 10.08 -5.61
CA GLU A 105 -1.93 9.31 -4.60
C GLU A 105 -2.12 10.11 -3.30
N MET A 106 -1.07 10.80 -2.83
CA MET A 106 -1.13 11.67 -1.65
C MET A 106 -2.08 12.86 -1.83
N LYS A 107 -2.25 13.33 -3.05
CA LYS A 107 -3.23 14.38 -3.41
C LYS A 107 -4.64 13.84 -3.66
N THR A 108 -4.89 12.56 -3.39
CA THR A 108 -6.17 11.87 -3.68
C THR A 108 -6.57 11.87 -5.17
N GLN A 109 -5.67 12.23 -6.05
CA GLN A 109 -5.84 12.19 -7.50
C GLN A 109 -5.57 10.77 -8.02
N LEU A 110 -6.45 9.83 -7.64
CA LEU A 110 -6.22 8.39 -7.82
C LEU A 110 -6.08 7.97 -9.29
N LYS A 111 -6.77 8.64 -10.20
CA LYS A 111 -6.66 8.36 -11.63
C LYS A 111 -5.27 8.73 -12.18
N ASP A 112 -4.79 9.94 -11.85
CA ASP A 112 -3.45 10.37 -12.26
C ASP A 112 -2.37 9.48 -11.62
N ALA A 113 -2.55 9.11 -10.34
CA ALA A 113 -1.68 8.17 -9.66
C ALA A 113 -1.60 6.82 -10.38
N TYR A 114 -2.75 6.28 -10.79
CA TYR A 114 -2.83 5.04 -11.55
C TYR A 114 -2.10 5.15 -12.88
N ASP A 115 -2.33 6.22 -13.63
CA ASP A 115 -1.71 6.43 -14.95
C ASP A 115 -0.18 6.54 -14.84
N TRP A 116 0.34 7.21 -13.82
CA TRP A 116 1.77 7.29 -13.57
C TRP A 116 2.37 5.96 -13.10
N ALA A 117 1.67 5.21 -12.25
CA ALA A 117 2.10 3.88 -11.83
C ALA A 117 2.14 2.90 -13.01
N ALA A 118 1.13 2.95 -13.90
CA ALA A 118 1.08 2.15 -15.12
C ALA A 118 2.27 2.46 -16.05
N LYS A 119 2.58 3.75 -16.28
CA LYS A 119 3.77 4.15 -17.05
C LYS A 119 5.07 3.58 -16.45
N SER A 120 5.21 3.61 -15.13
CA SER A 120 6.36 3.01 -14.45
C SER A 120 6.45 1.50 -14.70
N TYR A 121 5.33 0.80 -14.49
CA TYR A 121 5.22 -0.63 -14.75
C TYR A 121 5.60 -0.99 -16.20
N GLU A 122 5.02 -0.31 -17.18
CA GLU A 122 5.28 -0.53 -18.60
C GLU A 122 6.77 -0.38 -18.94
N ILE A 123 7.44 0.66 -18.43
CA ILE A 123 8.87 0.86 -18.69
C ILE A 123 9.69 -0.28 -18.09
N PHE A 124 9.41 -0.70 -16.84
CA PHE A 124 10.14 -1.81 -16.23
C PHE A 124 9.87 -3.13 -16.97
N ASN A 125 8.61 -3.40 -17.30
CA ASN A 125 8.19 -4.62 -17.98
C ASN A 125 8.81 -4.74 -19.40
N ASN A 126 8.74 -3.68 -20.18
CA ASN A 126 9.30 -3.65 -21.53
C ASN A 126 10.83 -3.80 -21.55
N LYS A 127 11.52 -3.43 -20.47
CA LYS A 127 13.00 -3.50 -20.41
C LYS A 127 13.53 -4.75 -19.72
N LYS A 128 12.78 -5.36 -18.81
CA LYS A 128 13.27 -6.44 -17.95
C LYS A 128 12.30 -7.61 -17.81
N GLY A 129 11.07 -7.49 -18.30
CA GLY A 129 10.03 -8.52 -18.21
C GLY A 129 9.36 -8.60 -16.83
N GLU A 130 8.37 -9.47 -16.75
CA GLU A 130 7.49 -9.65 -15.58
C GLU A 130 8.23 -10.13 -14.32
N ASP A 131 9.28 -10.93 -14.48
CA ASP A 131 10.01 -11.53 -13.36
C ASP A 131 10.95 -10.57 -12.64
N TYR A 132 11.20 -9.40 -13.21
CA TYR A 132 12.05 -8.41 -12.58
C TYR A 132 11.38 -7.81 -11.33
N ASN A 133 12.10 -7.77 -10.21
CA ASN A 133 11.54 -7.35 -8.92
C ASN A 133 10.82 -5.99 -8.97
N TYR A 134 11.39 -5.01 -9.65
CA TYR A 134 10.75 -3.70 -9.78
C TYR A 134 9.47 -3.77 -10.63
N THR A 135 9.41 -4.63 -11.63
CA THR A 135 8.18 -4.86 -12.41
C THR A 135 7.08 -5.44 -11.51
N LYS A 136 7.41 -6.47 -10.73
CA LYS A 136 6.47 -7.08 -9.76
C LYS A 136 5.96 -6.06 -8.74
N MET A 137 6.86 -5.24 -8.19
CA MET A 137 6.47 -4.17 -7.26
C MET A 137 5.52 -3.16 -7.90
N GLN A 138 5.81 -2.72 -9.12
CA GLN A 138 4.95 -1.75 -9.82
C GLN A 138 3.61 -2.36 -10.20
N ARG A 139 3.56 -3.63 -10.60
CA ARG A 139 2.29 -4.33 -10.85
C ARG A 139 1.40 -4.33 -9.61
N LEU A 140 1.94 -4.71 -8.46
CA LEU A 140 1.19 -4.67 -7.19
C LEU A 140 0.70 -3.26 -6.84
N TYR A 141 1.49 -2.24 -7.16
CA TYR A 141 1.09 -0.86 -6.90
C TYR A 141 -0.06 -0.42 -7.84
N VAL A 142 0.01 -0.74 -9.12
CA VAL A 142 -1.09 -0.51 -10.08
C VAL A 142 -2.37 -1.22 -9.64
N GLU A 143 -2.27 -2.49 -9.21
CA GLU A 143 -3.40 -3.27 -8.70
C GLU A 143 -4.03 -2.63 -7.45
N ALA A 144 -3.19 -2.15 -6.51
CA ALA A 144 -3.65 -1.48 -5.29
C ALA A 144 -4.41 -0.18 -5.61
N LEU A 145 -3.86 0.67 -6.49
CA LEU A 145 -4.53 1.89 -6.94
C LEU A 145 -5.85 1.59 -7.67
N GLY A 146 -5.86 0.56 -8.52
CA GLY A 146 -7.09 0.12 -9.20
C GLY A 146 -8.17 -0.37 -8.23
N LYS A 147 -7.79 -1.03 -7.13
CA LYS A 147 -8.74 -1.41 -6.06
C LYS A 147 -9.30 -0.18 -5.36
N ARG A 148 -8.46 0.80 -5.01
CA ARG A 148 -8.90 2.05 -4.36
C ARG A 148 -9.88 2.83 -5.24
N ILE A 149 -9.59 2.99 -6.54
CA ILE A 149 -10.50 3.67 -7.47
C ILE A 149 -11.88 2.98 -7.50
N ARG A 150 -11.90 1.65 -7.56
CA ARG A 150 -13.17 0.90 -7.55
C ARG A 150 -13.93 1.04 -6.23
N SER A 151 -13.23 1.07 -5.11
CA SER A 151 -13.85 1.28 -3.79
C SER A 151 -14.43 2.69 -3.66
N ASP A 152 -13.70 3.69 -4.11
CA ASP A 152 -14.13 5.09 -4.15
C ASP A 152 -15.39 5.27 -5.01
N GLN A 153 -15.41 4.68 -6.20
CA GLN A 153 -16.59 4.68 -7.08
C GLN A 153 -17.81 4.00 -6.46
N LYS A 154 -17.62 2.94 -5.65
CA LYS A 154 -18.73 2.29 -4.94
C LYS A 154 -19.30 3.18 -3.85
N LEU A 155 -18.41 3.84 -3.09
CA LEU A 155 -18.81 4.77 -2.04
C LEU A 155 -19.62 5.95 -2.63
N ASN A 156 -19.11 6.58 -3.68
CA ASN A 156 -19.80 7.68 -4.34
C ASN A 156 -21.20 7.28 -4.84
N LYS A 157 -21.35 6.08 -5.40
CA LYS A 157 -22.66 5.56 -5.78
C LYS A 157 -23.60 5.31 -4.61
N GLN A 158 -23.07 4.94 -3.43
CA GLN A 158 -23.89 4.69 -2.24
C GLN A 158 -24.36 5.99 -1.58
N PHE A 159 -23.57 7.04 -1.67
CA PHE A 159 -23.87 8.34 -1.06
C PHE A 159 -24.50 9.36 -2.02
N GLY A 160 -24.71 8.99 -3.29
CA GLY A 160 -25.47 9.81 -4.26
C GLY A 160 -24.69 10.99 -4.83
N GLU A 161 -23.34 10.90 -4.84
CA GLU A 161 -22.46 11.84 -5.55
C GLU A 161 -22.05 11.33 -6.94
#